data_7cd76df022c52cbe1fc5bc56953de21b
#
_entry.id   7cd76df022c52cbe1fc5bc56953de21b
#
_cell.length_a   1.000
_cell.length_b   1.000
_cell.length_c   1.000
_cell.angle_alpha   90.00
_cell.angle_beta   90.00
_cell.angle_gamma   90.00
#
_symmetry.space_group_name_H-M   'P 1'
#
loop_
_entity.id
_entity.type
_entity.pdbx_description
1 polymer ?
#
loop_
_entity_poly.entity_id
_entity_poly.type
_entity_poly.pdbx_seq_one_letter_code
_entity_poly.pdbx_strand_id
1 'polypeptide(L)'
;MPCQWAHLLVKLHGMTHQTRTNRNIAIIGAGAAGLAAASVLQRTQSVTLFEQHSVVGGLWRTNDNFKHTALYPSLRSNLPAGLMAFLDFPFQRQLIPEHEGDYPGPAAVAAYLQAYAGHHQLIPKIQFNAEVTRVSPINDTQWLIELADRPAQIFDAVVVCNGHYTQPNRPLIKGSTESRLNILHAKDYINPDPFRDQQVLVWGSKASGMDLVREISTTAKQVYWCGHDLGMDALVQDKSNVSIHADPTKLNRDAI
;
A
#
# COMPACT_ATOMS: atom_id res chain seq x y z
N MET A 1 18.44 -4.86 -7.71
CA MET A 1 17.60 -4.05 -8.63
C MET A 1 17.14 -2.84 -7.87
N PRO A 2 17.34 -1.61 -8.36
CA PRO A 2 16.92 -0.42 -7.63
C PRO A 2 15.40 -0.34 -7.57
N CYS A 3 14.90 0.07 -6.41
CA CYS A 3 13.51 0.24 -6.06
C CYS A 3 12.83 1.21 -7.04
N GLN A 4 11.80 0.76 -7.77
CA GLN A 4 11.03 1.56 -8.74
C GLN A 4 10.02 2.48 -8.01
N TRP A 5 10.50 3.40 -7.18
CA TRP A 5 9.63 4.38 -6.49
C TRP A 5 9.68 5.79 -7.09
N ALA A 6 10.23 5.96 -8.30
CA ALA A 6 10.41 7.29 -8.89
C ALA A 6 9.88 7.37 -10.31
N HIS A 7 8.57 7.39 -10.50
CA HIS A 7 7.97 8.01 -11.69
C HIS A 7 6.82 8.92 -11.29
N LEU A 8 7.18 10.01 -10.59
CA LEU A 8 6.34 11.21 -10.55
C LEU A 8 6.68 12.03 -11.79
N LEU A 9 6.01 11.77 -12.91
CA LEU A 9 6.11 12.61 -14.11
C LEU A 9 5.32 13.91 -13.87
N VAL A 10 6.01 14.93 -13.38
CA VAL A 10 5.52 16.31 -13.47
C VAL A 10 5.70 16.76 -14.93
N LYS A 11 4.63 16.78 -15.70
CA LYS A 11 4.64 17.35 -17.05
C LYS A 11 4.64 18.87 -16.92
N LEU A 12 5.86 19.47 -16.90
CA LEU A 12 6.03 20.91 -16.99
C LEU A 12 5.95 21.31 -18.46
N HIS A 13 4.79 21.76 -18.93
CA HIS A 13 4.67 22.41 -20.24
C HIS A 13 4.94 23.90 -20.09
N GLY A 14 5.95 24.37 -20.80
CA GLY A 14 6.20 25.75 -21.27
C GLY A 14 5.88 26.87 -20.26
N MET A 15 6.71 27.07 -19.24
CA MET A 15 6.58 28.22 -18.34
C MET A 15 7.58 29.30 -18.74
N THR A 16 7.09 30.35 -19.41
CA THR A 16 7.74 31.66 -19.32
C THR A 16 7.76 32.08 -17.84
N HIS A 17 8.91 32.47 -17.33
CA HIS A 17 9.15 32.92 -15.96
C HIS A 17 8.24 34.11 -15.59
N GLN A 18 7.02 33.82 -15.16
CA GLN A 18 6.29 34.71 -14.28
C GLN A 18 6.29 34.08 -12.92
N THR A 19 7.06 34.64 -12.00
CA THR A 19 7.17 34.22 -10.60
C THR A 19 5.85 34.41 -9.87
N ARG A 20 4.93 33.47 -10.03
CA ARG A 20 3.77 33.34 -9.14
C ARG A 20 4.27 32.62 -7.88
N THR A 21 4.67 33.40 -6.89
CA THR A 21 5.41 32.96 -5.71
C THR A 21 4.59 32.15 -4.70
N ASN A 22 3.28 31.97 -4.90
CA ASN A 22 2.46 31.16 -4.00
C ASN A 22 1.27 30.53 -4.74
N ARG A 23 1.41 29.25 -5.14
CA ARG A 23 0.32 28.46 -5.74
C ARG A 23 -0.44 27.70 -4.69
N ASN A 24 -1.74 27.53 -4.89
CA ASN A 24 -2.56 26.62 -4.13
C ASN A 24 -2.49 25.22 -4.77
N ILE A 25 -1.92 24.25 -4.06
CA ILE A 25 -1.69 22.89 -4.56
C ILE A 25 -2.57 21.91 -3.78
N ALA A 26 -3.37 21.13 -4.52
CA ALA A 26 -4.08 19.98 -3.96
C ALA A 26 -3.17 18.74 -3.97
N ILE A 27 -3.14 17.99 -2.88
CA ILE A 27 -2.45 16.70 -2.78
C ILE A 27 -3.51 15.63 -2.45
N ILE A 28 -3.66 14.63 -3.30
CA ILE A 28 -4.67 13.59 -3.14
C ILE A 28 -4.07 12.40 -2.40
N GLY A 29 -4.47 12.21 -1.14
CA GLY A 29 -4.00 11.15 -0.25
C GLY A 29 -2.96 11.63 0.75
N ALA A 30 -3.12 11.22 2.03
CA ALA A 30 -2.19 11.47 3.14
C ALA A 30 -1.43 10.20 3.56
N GLY A 31 -1.07 9.36 2.60
CA GLY A 31 -0.11 8.28 2.75
C GLY A 31 1.34 8.79 2.67
N ALA A 32 2.31 7.89 2.70
CA ALA A 32 3.74 8.23 2.67
C ALA A 32 4.11 9.21 1.54
N ALA A 33 3.62 8.97 0.32
CA ALA A 33 3.91 9.82 -0.85
C ALA A 33 3.31 11.23 -0.70
N GLY A 34 2.05 11.34 -0.24
CA GLY A 34 1.38 12.64 -0.06
C GLY A 34 2.01 13.46 1.05
N LEU A 35 2.38 12.83 2.18
CA LEU A 35 3.06 13.48 3.28
C LEU A 35 4.45 14.00 2.85
N ALA A 36 5.22 13.19 2.11
CA ALA A 36 6.52 13.61 1.56
C ALA A 36 6.38 14.78 0.58
N ALA A 37 5.41 14.72 -0.35
CA ALA A 37 5.15 15.82 -1.28
C ALA A 37 4.77 17.11 -0.53
N ALA A 38 3.89 16.99 0.46
CA ALA A 38 3.44 18.14 1.26
C ALA A 38 4.59 18.79 2.06
N SER A 39 5.46 17.99 2.70
CA SER A 39 6.58 18.50 3.50
C SER A 39 7.55 19.36 2.66
N VAL A 40 7.73 18.99 1.39
CA VAL A 40 8.58 19.74 0.47
C VAL A 40 7.85 20.96 -0.09
N LEU A 41 6.65 20.76 -0.63
CA LEU A 41 5.92 21.82 -1.33
C LEU A 41 5.49 22.96 -0.42
N GLN A 42 5.13 22.68 0.83
CA GLN A 42 4.71 23.73 1.78
C GLN A 42 5.78 24.78 2.08
N ARG A 43 7.05 24.51 1.75
CA ARG A 43 8.15 25.47 1.95
C ARG A 43 8.00 26.73 1.08
N THR A 44 7.33 26.60 -0.06
CA THR A 44 7.21 27.69 -1.07
C THR A 44 5.80 27.85 -1.60
N GLN A 45 4.87 26.94 -1.28
CA GLN A 45 3.52 26.90 -1.83
C GLN A 45 2.47 26.74 -0.71
N SER A 46 1.24 27.13 -0.98
CA SER A 46 0.08 26.75 -0.16
C SER A 46 -0.35 25.32 -0.53
N VAL A 47 -0.43 24.41 0.44
CA VAL A 47 -0.82 23.02 0.18
C VAL A 47 -2.06 22.64 0.97
N THR A 48 -2.94 21.86 0.36
CA THR A 48 -4.07 21.19 0.99
C THR A 48 -4.03 19.73 0.63
N LEU A 49 -4.02 18.84 1.62
CA LEU A 49 -4.12 17.41 1.41
C LEU A 49 -5.58 16.96 1.59
N PHE A 50 -6.02 16.05 0.73
CA PHE A 50 -7.32 15.40 0.83
C PHE A 50 -7.11 13.94 1.20
N GLU A 51 -7.65 13.52 2.35
CA GLU A 51 -7.56 12.14 2.82
C GLU A 51 -8.98 11.61 3.06
N GLN A 52 -9.30 10.48 2.41
CA GLN A 52 -10.62 9.85 2.53
C GLN A 52 -10.91 9.27 3.91
N HIS A 53 -9.87 9.01 4.71
CA HIS A 53 -10.01 8.46 6.05
C HIS A 53 -9.82 9.52 7.13
N SER A 54 -10.05 9.14 8.38
CA SER A 54 -9.91 10.02 9.56
C SER A 54 -8.48 10.15 10.07
N VAL A 55 -7.52 9.40 9.49
CA VAL A 55 -6.12 9.37 9.92
C VAL A 55 -5.17 9.33 8.73
N VAL A 56 -3.95 9.78 8.93
CA VAL A 56 -2.86 9.62 7.96
C VAL A 56 -2.35 8.19 7.93
N GLY A 57 -1.57 7.85 6.89
CA GLY A 57 -0.86 6.58 6.80
C GLY A 57 -1.15 5.78 5.53
N GLY A 58 -2.22 6.12 4.79
CA GLY A 58 -2.57 5.45 3.54
C GLY A 58 -2.72 3.94 3.72
N LEU A 59 -1.89 3.13 3.02
CA LEU A 59 -1.87 1.68 3.15
C LEU A 59 -1.61 1.21 4.60
N TRP A 60 -0.77 1.92 5.34
CA TRP A 60 -0.29 1.51 6.67
C TRP A 60 -1.28 1.76 7.82
N ARG A 61 -2.49 2.22 7.53
CA ARG A 61 -3.53 2.40 8.55
C ARG A 61 -3.86 1.08 9.24
N THR A 62 -4.03 1.16 10.55
CA THR A 62 -4.41 0.00 11.40
C THR A 62 -5.68 0.25 12.21
N ASN A 63 -6.29 1.43 12.08
CA ASN A 63 -7.44 1.86 12.88
C ASN A 63 -8.76 1.12 12.57
N ASP A 64 -8.83 0.38 11.47
CA ASP A 64 -9.98 -0.42 11.05
C ASP A 64 -9.78 -1.93 11.19
N ASN A 65 -8.81 -2.35 12.01
CA ASN A 65 -8.44 -3.75 12.19
C ASN A 65 -8.12 -4.46 10.86
N PHE A 66 -7.45 -3.77 9.96
CA PHE A 66 -7.00 -4.25 8.64
C PHE A 66 -8.12 -4.60 7.64
N LYS A 67 -9.38 -4.27 7.92
CA LYS A 67 -10.53 -4.66 7.05
C LYS A 67 -10.49 -4.06 5.64
N HIS A 68 -9.84 -2.91 5.47
CA HIS A 68 -9.81 -2.17 4.19
C HIS A 68 -8.40 -1.89 3.68
N THR A 69 -7.43 -2.65 4.14
CA THR A 69 -6.03 -2.54 3.73
C THR A 69 -5.54 -3.88 3.16
N ALA A 70 -4.46 -3.87 2.41
CA ALA A 70 -3.79 -5.08 1.94
C ALA A 70 -2.73 -5.59 2.96
N LEU A 71 -2.80 -5.11 4.20
CA LEU A 71 -1.92 -5.51 5.29
C LEU A 71 -2.62 -6.51 6.22
N TYR A 72 -1.85 -7.22 7.02
CA TYR A 72 -2.30 -8.13 8.07
C TYR A 72 -1.43 -7.94 9.33
N PRO A 73 -1.92 -8.33 10.52
CA PRO A 73 -1.27 -7.98 11.80
C PRO A 73 0.18 -8.45 11.94
N SER A 74 0.49 -9.64 11.43
CA SER A 74 1.83 -10.26 11.50
C SER A 74 2.81 -9.75 10.45
N LEU A 75 2.36 -8.95 9.48
CA LEU A 75 3.21 -8.43 8.41
C LEU A 75 4.46 -7.73 8.99
N ARG A 76 5.59 -7.99 8.37
CA ARG A 76 6.83 -7.23 8.55
C ARG A 76 7.20 -6.56 7.25
N SER A 77 7.75 -5.36 7.36
CA SER A 77 8.28 -4.68 6.18
C SER A 77 9.37 -5.52 5.54
N ASN A 78 9.46 -5.48 4.24
CA ASN A 78 10.52 -6.15 3.47
C ASN A 78 11.83 -5.33 3.40
N LEU A 79 11.84 -4.15 4.00
CA LEU A 79 13.00 -3.28 4.16
C LEU A 79 13.19 -2.91 5.63
N PRO A 80 14.43 -2.82 6.12
CA PRO A 80 14.69 -2.35 7.46
C PRO A 80 14.26 -0.87 7.63
N ALA A 81 13.90 -0.51 8.85
CA ALA A 81 13.40 0.82 9.21
C ALA A 81 14.27 1.97 8.70
N GLY A 82 15.59 1.82 8.75
CA GLY A 82 16.52 2.83 8.26
C GLY A 82 16.43 3.11 6.76
N LEU A 83 16.03 2.12 5.96
CA LEU A 83 15.81 2.28 4.52
C LEU A 83 14.38 2.73 4.17
N MET A 84 13.44 2.59 5.10
CA MET A 84 12.06 3.07 4.94
C MET A 84 11.89 4.52 5.37
N ALA A 85 12.83 5.05 6.15
CA ALA A 85 12.77 6.40 6.68
C ALA A 85 12.89 7.46 5.57
N PHE A 86 12.22 8.60 5.77
CA PHE A 86 12.49 9.80 4.98
C PHE A 86 13.85 10.38 5.35
N LEU A 87 14.56 10.99 4.41
CA LEU A 87 15.92 11.49 4.62
C LEU A 87 16.03 12.55 5.72
N ASP A 88 14.98 13.35 5.89
CA ASP A 88 14.91 14.45 6.85
C ASP A 88 14.22 14.06 8.18
N PHE A 89 13.78 12.80 8.31
CA PHE A 89 13.10 12.31 9.50
C PHE A 89 13.42 10.84 9.74
N PRO A 90 14.47 10.52 10.51
CA PRO A 90 14.86 9.13 10.81
C PRO A 90 13.74 8.35 11.50
N PHE A 91 13.68 7.05 11.23
CA PHE A 91 12.72 6.17 11.90
C PHE A 91 13.12 6.01 13.38
N GLN A 92 12.23 6.39 14.28
CA GLN A 92 12.49 6.33 15.72
C GLN A 92 12.42 4.88 16.20
N ARG A 93 13.51 4.37 16.79
CA ARG A 93 13.61 2.98 17.27
C ARG A 93 12.52 2.62 18.28
N GLN A 94 12.11 3.55 19.13
CA GLN A 94 11.05 3.33 20.12
C GLN A 94 9.65 3.07 19.53
N LEU A 95 9.44 3.34 18.24
CA LEU A 95 8.20 3.02 17.53
C LEU A 95 8.12 1.55 17.12
N ILE A 96 9.26 0.84 17.15
CA ILE A 96 9.34 -0.55 16.69
C ILE A 96 9.39 -1.45 17.94
N PRO A 97 8.41 -2.34 18.15
CA PRO A 97 8.47 -3.33 19.20
C PRO A 97 9.75 -4.18 19.11
N GLU A 98 10.32 -4.53 20.26
CA GLU A 98 11.61 -5.26 20.31
C GLU A 98 11.60 -6.55 19.49
N HIS A 99 10.49 -7.29 19.55
CA HIS A 99 10.32 -8.55 18.82
C HIS A 99 10.23 -8.39 17.28
N GLU A 100 10.10 -7.17 16.77
CA GLU A 100 10.10 -6.88 15.33
C GLU A 100 11.51 -6.66 14.77
N GLY A 101 12.51 -6.48 15.64
CA GLY A 101 13.88 -6.22 15.22
C GLY A 101 14.00 -4.94 14.39
N ASP A 102 14.62 -5.04 13.23
CA ASP A 102 14.82 -3.89 12.31
C ASP A 102 13.71 -3.74 11.26
N TYR A 103 12.78 -4.70 11.18
CA TYR A 103 11.73 -4.75 10.16
C TYR A 103 10.37 -4.38 10.77
N PRO A 104 9.98 -3.09 10.72
CA PRO A 104 8.79 -2.62 11.42
C PRO A 104 7.50 -3.22 10.86
N GLY A 105 6.58 -3.54 11.75
CA GLY A 105 5.22 -3.94 11.40
C GLY A 105 4.32 -2.76 11.04
N PRO A 106 3.07 -3.02 10.64
CA PRO A 106 2.14 -1.98 10.21
C PRO A 106 1.92 -0.86 11.22
N ALA A 107 1.79 -1.21 12.51
CA ALA A 107 1.56 -0.22 13.57
C ALA A 107 2.75 0.73 13.75
N ALA A 108 3.98 0.22 13.68
CA ALA A 108 5.19 1.02 13.78
C ALA A 108 5.31 2.00 12.60
N VAL A 109 5.01 1.54 11.37
CA VAL A 109 5.02 2.41 10.18
C VAL A 109 3.91 3.44 10.24
N ALA A 110 2.70 3.08 10.70
CA ALA A 110 1.61 4.04 10.91
C ALA A 110 2.00 5.13 11.90
N ALA A 111 2.58 4.76 13.04
CA ALA A 111 3.05 5.70 14.05
C ALA A 111 4.16 6.61 13.51
N TYR A 112 5.09 6.07 12.73
CA TYR A 112 6.14 6.84 12.07
C TYR A 112 5.55 7.90 11.12
N LEU A 113 4.59 7.53 10.27
CA LEU A 113 3.95 8.48 9.34
C LEU A 113 3.14 9.55 10.08
N GLN A 114 2.50 9.19 11.19
CA GLN A 114 1.81 10.15 12.05
C GLN A 114 2.81 11.13 12.70
N ALA A 115 3.93 10.63 13.20
CA ALA A 115 5.00 11.46 13.77
C ALA A 115 5.62 12.40 12.72
N TYR A 116 5.84 11.89 11.50
CA TYR A 116 6.30 12.69 10.35
C TYR A 116 5.35 13.84 10.04
N ALA A 117 4.04 13.53 9.94
CA ALA A 117 3.03 14.55 9.68
C ALA A 117 2.97 15.63 10.78
N GLY A 118 3.14 15.23 12.04
CA GLY A 118 3.23 16.15 13.18
C GLY A 118 4.49 17.01 13.12
N HIS A 119 5.66 16.40 12.90
CA HIS A 119 6.95 17.08 12.81
C HIS A 119 6.94 18.19 11.74
N HIS A 120 6.39 17.90 10.57
CA HIS A 120 6.28 18.87 9.48
C HIS A 120 5.03 19.77 9.56
N GLN A 121 4.27 19.72 10.64
CA GLN A 121 3.05 20.53 10.84
C GLN A 121 2.04 20.38 9.69
N LEU A 122 1.89 19.16 9.16
CA LEU A 122 1.00 18.87 8.03
C LEU A 122 -0.45 18.64 8.47
N ILE A 123 -0.69 18.20 9.71
CA ILE A 123 -2.02 17.83 10.20
C ILE A 123 -3.07 18.94 9.96
N PRO A 124 -2.80 20.23 10.26
CA PRO A 124 -3.76 21.32 9.99
C PRO A 124 -4.04 21.58 8.50
N LYS A 125 -3.24 21.01 7.61
CA LYS A 125 -3.36 21.15 6.15
C LYS A 125 -4.12 19.98 5.51
N ILE A 126 -4.51 18.96 6.30
CA ILE A 126 -5.21 17.79 5.82
C ILE A 126 -6.70 17.96 6.05
N GLN A 127 -7.47 17.85 4.98
CA GLN A 127 -8.91 17.64 5.05
C GLN A 127 -9.16 16.14 5.16
N PHE A 128 -9.43 15.67 6.38
CA PHE A 128 -9.81 14.28 6.65
C PHE A 128 -11.26 14.01 6.27
N ASN A 129 -11.60 12.72 6.06
CA ASN A 129 -12.91 12.26 5.58
C ASN A 129 -13.34 13.06 4.33
N ALA A 130 -12.41 13.28 3.42
CA ALA A 130 -12.57 14.07 2.21
C ALA A 130 -12.17 13.21 1.01
N GLU A 131 -13.10 12.35 0.58
CA GLU A 131 -12.89 11.49 -0.59
C GLU A 131 -12.97 12.33 -1.86
N VAL A 132 -11.87 12.35 -2.62
CA VAL A 132 -11.83 12.97 -3.96
C VAL A 132 -12.40 11.97 -4.95
N THR A 133 -13.51 12.34 -5.58
CA THR A 133 -14.20 11.50 -6.56
C THR A 133 -13.78 11.79 -7.98
N ARG A 134 -13.36 13.05 -8.24
CA ARG A 134 -12.94 13.47 -9.58
C ARG A 134 -11.95 14.63 -9.54
N VAL A 135 -11.04 14.63 -10.50
CA VAL A 135 -10.10 15.73 -10.77
C VAL A 135 -10.26 16.12 -12.24
N SER A 136 -10.58 17.39 -12.52
CA SER A 136 -10.81 17.87 -13.89
C SER A 136 -10.07 19.18 -14.13
N PRO A 137 -9.42 19.38 -15.30
CA PRO A 137 -8.90 20.67 -15.67
C PRO A 137 -10.07 21.64 -15.95
N ILE A 138 -9.96 22.87 -15.44
CA ILE A 138 -10.86 23.97 -15.81
C ILE A 138 -10.27 24.72 -17.01
N ASN A 139 -8.96 24.94 -16.94
CA ASN A 139 -8.17 25.60 -17.99
C ASN A 139 -6.69 25.16 -17.85
N ASP A 140 -5.78 25.78 -18.58
CA ASP A 140 -4.35 25.43 -18.59
C ASP A 140 -3.64 25.62 -17.23
N THR A 141 -4.26 26.33 -16.28
CA THR A 141 -3.65 26.73 -15.00
C THR A 141 -4.46 26.36 -13.77
N GLN A 142 -5.67 25.80 -13.93
CA GLN A 142 -6.58 25.53 -12.82
C GLN A 142 -7.24 24.15 -12.93
N TRP A 143 -7.44 23.55 -11.77
CA TRP A 143 -8.01 22.22 -11.58
C TRP A 143 -9.19 22.28 -10.62
N LEU A 144 -10.27 21.58 -10.96
CA LEU A 144 -11.42 21.34 -10.10
C LEU A 144 -11.23 20.01 -9.38
N ILE A 145 -11.36 20.04 -8.06
CA ILE A 145 -11.36 18.84 -7.19
C ILE A 145 -12.78 18.64 -6.69
N GLU A 146 -13.42 17.57 -7.13
CA GLU A 146 -14.76 17.19 -6.70
C GLU A 146 -14.66 16.20 -5.55
N LEU A 147 -15.43 16.42 -4.50
CA LEU A 147 -15.45 15.65 -3.27
C LEU A 147 -16.80 14.94 -3.12
N ALA A 148 -16.84 13.80 -2.45
CA ALA A 148 -18.07 13.02 -2.27
C ALA A 148 -19.16 13.81 -1.52
N ASP A 149 -18.81 14.42 -0.39
CA ASP A 149 -19.77 15.00 0.55
C ASP A 149 -19.54 16.50 0.82
N ARG A 150 -18.75 17.17 -0.03
CA ARG A 150 -18.37 18.60 0.16
C ARG A 150 -18.37 19.34 -1.16
N PRO A 151 -18.51 20.68 -1.14
CA PRO A 151 -18.36 21.48 -2.34
C PRO A 151 -17.02 21.27 -3.02
N ALA A 152 -17.02 21.30 -4.33
CA ALA A 152 -15.81 21.24 -5.13
C ALA A 152 -14.89 22.45 -4.85
N GLN A 153 -13.58 22.25 -4.98
CA GLN A 153 -12.56 23.27 -4.71
C GLN A 153 -11.63 23.43 -5.92
N ILE A 154 -11.11 24.63 -6.11
CA ILE A 154 -10.24 24.99 -7.25
C ILE A 154 -8.80 25.18 -6.76
N PHE A 155 -7.85 24.58 -7.50
CA PHE A 155 -6.42 24.63 -7.23
C PHE A 155 -5.61 24.97 -8.49
N ASP A 156 -4.41 25.53 -8.30
CA ASP A 156 -3.48 25.86 -9.38
C ASP A 156 -2.71 24.63 -9.89
N ALA A 157 -2.59 23.58 -9.08
CA ALA A 157 -1.95 22.31 -9.43
C ALA A 157 -2.47 21.17 -8.56
N VAL A 158 -2.30 19.94 -9.03
CA VAL A 158 -2.69 18.71 -8.32
C VAL A 158 -1.53 17.74 -8.30
N VAL A 159 -1.28 17.14 -7.13
CA VAL A 159 -0.35 16.02 -6.94
C VAL A 159 -1.16 14.80 -6.54
N VAL A 160 -1.14 13.77 -7.37
CA VAL A 160 -1.92 12.54 -7.15
C VAL A 160 -1.06 11.53 -6.39
N CYS A 161 -1.45 11.25 -5.12
CA CYS A 161 -0.78 10.34 -4.19
C CYS A 161 -1.76 9.31 -3.60
N ASN A 162 -2.75 8.90 -4.38
CA ASN A 162 -3.87 8.04 -3.94
C ASN A 162 -3.51 6.57 -3.70
N GLY A 163 -2.28 6.15 -3.98
CA GLY A 163 -1.85 4.75 -3.87
C GLY A 163 -2.44 3.85 -4.98
N HIS A 164 -2.19 2.53 -4.89
CA HIS A 164 -2.62 1.57 -5.92
C HIS A 164 -3.01 0.18 -5.36
N TYR A 165 -3.09 0.02 -4.03
CA TYR A 165 -3.44 -1.26 -3.40
C TYR A 165 -4.91 -1.38 -2.97
N THR A 166 -5.79 -0.49 -3.45
CA THR A 166 -7.20 -0.47 -3.02
C THR A 166 -8.04 -1.53 -3.73
N GLN A 167 -7.83 -1.73 -5.03
CA GLN A 167 -8.59 -2.70 -5.81
C GLN A 167 -7.75 -3.95 -6.10
N PRO A 168 -8.20 -5.15 -5.66
CA PRO A 168 -7.51 -6.39 -5.93
C PRO A 168 -7.65 -6.77 -7.41
N ASN A 169 -6.55 -7.15 -8.05
CA ASN A 169 -6.60 -7.79 -9.35
C ASN A 169 -6.90 -9.29 -9.16
N ARG A 170 -8.09 -9.73 -9.55
CA ARG A 170 -8.50 -11.14 -9.51
C ARG A 170 -8.37 -11.74 -10.90
N PRO A 171 -7.34 -12.57 -11.16
CA PRO A 171 -7.18 -13.19 -12.47
C PRO A 171 -8.35 -14.14 -12.77
N LEU A 172 -8.75 -14.19 -14.05
CA LEU A 172 -9.72 -15.16 -14.51
C LEU A 172 -9.04 -16.52 -14.66
N ILE A 173 -9.34 -17.44 -13.76
CA ILE A 173 -8.83 -18.80 -13.79
C ILE A 173 -9.90 -19.69 -14.42
N LYS A 174 -9.55 -20.42 -15.47
CA LYS A 174 -10.48 -21.35 -16.11
C LYS A 174 -10.97 -22.39 -15.10
N GLY A 175 -12.28 -22.53 -14.94
CA GLY A 175 -12.91 -23.44 -13.98
C GLY A 175 -13.08 -22.90 -12.57
N SER A 176 -12.74 -21.64 -12.31
CA SER A 176 -12.90 -21.04 -10.97
C SER A 176 -14.36 -20.94 -10.53
N THR A 177 -15.27 -20.65 -11.44
CA THR A 177 -16.73 -20.55 -11.17
C THR A 177 -17.38 -21.92 -10.95
N GLU A 178 -16.81 -22.99 -11.50
CA GLU A 178 -17.33 -24.36 -11.41
C GLU A 178 -16.65 -25.15 -10.30
N SER A 179 -15.53 -24.65 -9.79
CA SER A 179 -14.80 -25.29 -8.70
C SER A 179 -15.53 -25.10 -7.37
N ARG A 180 -15.36 -26.06 -6.45
CA ARG A 180 -15.82 -25.94 -5.05
C ARG A 180 -14.77 -25.30 -4.15
N LEU A 181 -13.69 -24.79 -4.72
CA LEU A 181 -12.59 -24.18 -3.98
C LEU A 181 -13.01 -22.84 -3.37
N ASN A 182 -12.61 -22.63 -2.13
CA ASN A 182 -12.71 -21.31 -1.52
C ASN A 182 -11.53 -20.47 -2.01
N ILE A 183 -11.79 -19.48 -2.87
CA ILE A 183 -10.77 -18.62 -3.47
C ILE A 183 -10.73 -17.30 -2.71
N LEU A 184 -9.63 -17.07 -2.01
CA LEU A 184 -9.35 -15.86 -1.24
C LEU A 184 -8.30 -15.00 -1.97
N HIS A 185 -8.50 -13.70 -2.05
CA HIS A 185 -7.44 -12.78 -2.48
C HIS A 185 -6.51 -12.47 -1.29
N ALA A 186 -5.20 -12.34 -1.53
CA ALA A 186 -4.23 -12.02 -0.49
C ALA A 186 -4.58 -10.76 0.35
N LYS A 187 -5.32 -9.82 -0.22
CA LYS A 187 -5.85 -8.64 0.48
C LYS A 187 -6.79 -8.99 1.64
N ASP A 188 -7.47 -10.13 1.54
CA ASP A 188 -8.48 -10.56 2.51
C ASP A 188 -7.87 -11.51 3.58
N TYR A 189 -6.54 -11.75 3.51
CA TYR A 189 -5.81 -12.54 4.49
C TYR A 189 -5.59 -11.76 5.80
N ILE A 190 -5.82 -12.41 6.94
CA ILE A 190 -5.61 -11.82 8.28
C ILE A 190 -4.61 -12.64 9.10
N ASN A 191 -4.76 -13.98 9.11
CA ASN A 191 -3.91 -14.88 9.88
C ASN A 191 -4.02 -16.32 9.33
N PRO A 192 -3.14 -17.26 9.73
CA PRO A 192 -3.12 -18.61 9.20
C PRO A 192 -4.18 -19.56 9.79
N ASP A 193 -4.91 -19.18 10.84
CA ASP A 193 -5.84 -20.09 11.54
C ASP A 193 -6.96 -20.68 10.66
N PRO A 194 -7.57 -19.92 9.73
CA PRO A 194 -8.59 -20.48 8.84
C PRO A 194 -8.09 -21.61 7.93
N PHE A 195 -6.78 -21.77 7.79
CA PHE A 195 -6.16 -22.78 6.91
C PHE A 195 -5.67 -24.03 7.66
N ARG A 196 -5.97 -24.12 8.96
CA ARG A 196 -5.54 -25.23 9.81
C ARG A 196 -5.99 -26.57 9.25
N ASP A 197 -5.05 -27.50 9.12
CA ASP A 197 -5.23 -28.88 8.63
C ASP A 197 -5.77 -28.95 7.17
N GLN A 198 -5.78 -27.83 6.45
CA GLN A 198 -6.24 -27.78 5.05
C GLN A 198 -5.08 -27.96 4.06
N GLN A 199 -5.43 -28.34 2.85
CA GLN A 199 -4.56 -28.25 1.68
C GLN A 199 -4.81 -26.88 1.03
N VAL A 200 -3.75 -26.10 0.87
CA VAL A 200 -3.85 -24.70 0.43
C VAL A 200 -2.96 -24.46 -0.77
N LEU A 201 -3.52 -23.90 -1.84
CA LEU A 201 -2.74 -23.42 -2.97
C LEU A 201 -2.52 -21.91 -2.81
N VAL A 202 -1.26 -21.48 -2.76
CA VAL A 202 -0.86 -20.07 -2.79
C VAL A 202 -0.35 -19.75 -4.18
N TRP A 203 -1.07 -18.85 -4.87
CA TRP A 203 -0.68 -18.41 -6.20
C TRP A 203 -0.10 -17.02 -6.19
N GLY A 204 1.19 -16.92 -6.48
CA GLY A 204 1.99 -15.70 -6.52
C GLY A 204 3.35 -15.86 -5.86
N SER A 205 4.41 -15.42 -6.54
CA SER A 205 5.81 -15.57 -6.12
C SER A 205 6.46 -14.25 -5.66
N LYS A 206 5.69 -13.18 -5.51
CA LYS A 206 6.18 -11.90 -4.97
C LYS A 206 6.09 -11.85 -3.43
N ALA A 207 6.47 -10.73 -2.83
CA ALA A 207 6.57 -10.55 -1.38
C ALA A 207 5.36 -11.11 -0.60
N SER A 208 4.13 -10.76 -1.02
CA SER A 208 2.93 -11.28 -0.35
C SER A 208 2.81 -12.80 -0.43
N GLY A 209 3.08 -13.40 -1.60
CA GLY A 209 3.04 -14.86 -1.75
C GLY A 209 4.03 -15.56 -0.84
N MET A 210 5.25 -15.04 -0.75
CA MET A 210 6.30 -15.57 0.15
C MET A 210 5.88 -15.54 1.61
N ASP A 211 5.36 -14.41 2.06
CA ASP A 211 4.92 -14.23 3.43
C ASP A 211 3.75 -15.16 3.76
N LEU A 212 2.75 -15.23 2.87
CA LEU A 212 1.59 -16.11 3.05
C LEU A 212 2.00 -17.60 3.09
N VAL A 213 2.92 -18.05 2.23
CA VAL A 213 3.44 -19.42 2.28
C VAL A 213 4.13 -19.69 3.62
N ARG A 214 4.97 -18.74 4.09
CA ARG A 214 5.67 -18.87 5.36
C ARG A 214 4.69 -18.98 6.53
N GLU A 215 3.64 -18.17 6.57
CA GLU A 215 2.67 -18.18 7.66
C GLU A 215 1.70 -19.36 7.56
N ILE A 216 1.07 -19.58 6.41
CA ILE A 216 0.07 -20.63 6.22
C ILE A 216 0.69 -22.01 6.46
N SER A 217 1.95 -22.24 6.08
CA SER A 217 2.63 -23.51 6.31
C SER A 217 2.79 -23.87 7.79
N THR A 218 2.61 -22.94 8.71
CA THR A 218 2.66 -23.22 10.16
C THR A 218 1.43 -23.96 10.67
N THR A 219 0.32 -23.90 9.96
CA THR A 219 -0.97 -24.47 10.38
C THR A 219 -1.59 -25.41 9.36
N ALA A 220 -1.36 -25.19 8.07
CA ALA A 220 -1.90 -26.01 6.99
C ALA A 220 -1.28 -27.42 6.97
N LYS A 221 -2.07 -28.40 6.54
CA LYS A 221 -1.60 -29.75 6.29
C LYS A 221 -0.60 -29.79 5.13
N GLN A 222 -0.88 -29.06 4.06
CA GLN A 222 -0.05 -28.97 2.85
C GLN A 222 -0.22 -27.61 2.19
N VAL A 223 0.87 -27.01 1.74
CA VAL A 223 0.86 -25.80 0.91
C VAL A 223 1.45 -26.10 -0.46
N TYR A 224 0.70 -25.81 -1.50
CA TYR A 224 1.14 -25.85 -2.90
C TYR A 224 1.45 -24.42 -3.31
N TRP A 225 2.73 -24.10 -3.55
CA TRP A 225 3.14 -22.76 -3.92
C TRP A 225 3.39 -22.66 -5.42
N CYS A 226 2.67 -21.76 -6.10
CA CYS A 226 2.72 -21.58 -7.54
C CYS A 226 3.07 -20.13 -7.92
N GLY A 227 3.87 -19.94 -8.99
CA GLY A 227 4.20 -18.62 -9.50
C GLY A 227 5.25 -18.66 -10.62
N HIS A 228 5.46 -17.52 -11.28
CA HIS A 228 6.31 -17.42 -12.45
C HIS A 228 7.82 -17.43 -12.18
N ASP A 229 8.27 -16.95 -11.07
CA ASP A 229 9.70 -16.86 -10.73
C ASP A 229 9.90 -17.44 -9.33
N LEU A 230 10.11 -18.73 -9.31
CA LEU A 230 10.22 -19.50 -8.09
C LEU A 230 11.68 -19.66 -7.60
N GLY A 231 12.61 -18.81 -8.03
CA GLY A 231 14.02 -18.82 -7.56
C GLY A 231 14.20 -18.67 -6.03
N MET A 232 13.16 -19.07 -5.27
CA MET A 232 13.04 -18.91 -3.82
C MET A 232 12.94 -20.26 -3.08
N ASP A 233 13.41 -21.33 -3.68
CA ASP A 233 13.46 -22.67 -3.06
C ASP A 233 14.09 -22.63 -1.68
N ALA A 234 15.08 -21.75 -1.50
CA ALA A 234 15.77 -21.58 -0.21
C ALA A 234 14.86 -21.13 0.94
N LEU A 235 13.73 -20.48 0.65
CA LEU A 235 12.81 -19.97 1.69
C LEU A 235 11.90 -21.05 2.28
N VAL A 236 11.81 -22.20 1.64
CA VAL A 236 10.92 -23.30 2.04
C VAL A 236 11.65 -24.64 2.21
N GLN A 237 12.99 -24.65 2.13
CA GLN A 237 13.81 -25.86 2.24
C GLN A 237 13.62 -26.62 3.56
N ASP A 238 13.31 -25.90 4.63
CA ASP A 238 13.05 -26.44 5.96
C ASP A 238 11.58 -26.82 6.21
N LYS A 239 10.71 -26.64 5.21
CA LYS A 239 9.26 -26.86 5.34
C LYS A 239 8.82 -28.12 4.59
N SER A 240 8.68 -29.24 5.32
CA SER A 240 8.28 -30.52 4.74
C SER A 240 6.87 -30.57 4.15
N ASN A 241 6.02 -29.61 4.52
CA ASN A 241 4.64 -29.49 4.05
C ASN A 241 4.45 -28.40 2.97
N VAL A 242 5.54 -27.95 2.33
CA VAL A 242 5.46 -27.00 1.20
C VAL A 242 6.04 -27.66 -0.04
N SER A 243 5.31 -27.58 -1.15
CA SER A 243 5.77 -28.01 -2.47
C SER A 243 5.61 -26.90 -3.48
N ILE A 244 6.58 -26.77 -4.40
CA ILE A 244 6.61 -25.71 -5.41
C ILE A 244 6.12 -26.28 -6.74
N HIS A 245 5.26 -25.54 -7.41
CA HIS A 245 4.62 -25.93 -8.67
C HIS A 245 4.65 -24.80 -9.69
N ALA A 246 4.56 -25.17 -10.98
CA ALA A 246 4.33 -24.20 -12.04
C ALA A 246 2.96 -23.51 -11.86
N ASP A 247 2.77 -22.39 -12.55
CA ASP A 247 1.50 -21.66 -12.52
C ASP A 247 0.32 -22.55 -12.93
N PRO A 248 -0.80 -22.47 -12.18
CA PRO A 248 -1.99 -23.23 -12.52
C PRO A 248 -2.62 -22.69 -13.82
N THR A 249 -2.81 -23.56 -14.80
CA THR A 249 -3.47 -23.20 -16.06
C THR A 249 -4.98 -23.40 -16.02
N LYS A 250 -5.47 -24.23 -15.08
CA LYS A 250 -6.88 -24.59 -14.96
C LYS A 250 -7.15 -25.13 -13.55
N LEU A 251 -8.30 -24.78 -12.98
CA LEU A 251 -8.88 -25.46 -11.83
C LEU A 251 -9.88 -26.51 -12.29
N ASN A 252 -9.74 -27.73 -11.81
CA ASN A 252 -10.70 -28.81 -12.03
C ASN A 252 -11.66 -28.88 -10.83
N ARG A 253 -12.84 -29.50 -11.05
CA ARG A 253 -13.91 -29.62 -10.05
C ARG A 253 -13.44 -30.37 -8.79
N ASP A 254 -12.46 -31.26 -8.95
CA ASP A 254 -11.93 -32.15 -7.90
C ASP A 254 -10.42 -31.91 -7.67
N ALA A 255 -9.91 -30.74 -8.14
CA ALA A 255 -8.49 -30.42 -7.98
C ALA A 255 -8.25 -29.92 -6.56
N ILE A 256 -7.80 -30.79 -5.79
CA ILE A 256 -6.74 -30.91 -4.75
C ILE A 256 -7.02 -32.18 -3.97
#